data_99e6e22b3536edcbbc8df42dd69a7195
#
_entry.id   99e6e22b3536edcbbc8df42dd69a7195
#
_cell.length_a   1.000
_cell.length_b   1.000
_cell.length_c   1.000
_cell.angle_alpha   90.00
_cell.angle_beta   90.00
_cell.angle_gamma   90.00
#
_symmetry.space_group_name_H-M   'P 1'
#
loop_
_entity.id
_entity.type
_entity.pdbx_description
1 polymer ?
#
loop_
_entity_poly.entity_id
_entity_poly.type
_entity_poly.pdbx_seq_one_letter_code
_entity_poly.pdbx_strand_id
1 'polypeptide(L)'
;MSSHSPDGPAAQGHFVGRRTVLGAAAAAASTVAGLSSTPATAAPATATPTTAAPTTAAPAAAMPVPSRARPHALPGGGDLGPNVLVFDPSTPDIQARLDAVFRQQESAQFGTGRYALLFKPGTYHGLNAQLGFYTSIAGLGLSPDDTTINGDVTVDAGWFNGNATQNFWRSAENLALVPANGTNRWAVAQAAPFRRMHVRGGLNLSPTGYGWASGGYIADSRIDGQVGPYSQQQWYTRDSAIRSWLNGVWNMVFSGVEGAPAQTFPNPPYTTLDTTPVSREKPFLYVSGSDLRVFLPEKRTNARGVTWGNGTPRGTSLPLSQFYVAKPGVSAATLNQALAQGLHLLLTPGIYHVDQPIRVNHAGTVVLGLGYATIVPDNGVTALKVADVDGVRLAGFLIDAGPVNSRTLLEVGPTGASRDHSANPTTVQDVFVRIGGAGAGKATTSMVINNRHTIVDHTWVWRADHGTGVGWDTNRADYGVVVNGDDVLATGLFVEHFNKYDVQWYGRRGRTIFFQNEKAYDAPDQAAIQNGSVRGYAAYKVGDGVTAHEAWGLGSYCYYNVDPTIVQHNGFAAPNRPGVRFHNVLVVSLGGNGQYEHVINETGTPTSGTSTVPSTVVSYP
;
A
#
# COMPACT_ATOMS: atom_id res chain seq x y z
N MET A 1 -36.88 28.39 -45.27
CA MET A 1 -35.59 27.90 -45.75
C MET A 1 -34.84 27.38 -44.55
N SER A 2 -34.81 26.11 -44.41
CA SER A 2 -34.33 25.32 -43.30
C SER A 2 -32.83 25.13 -43.38
N SER A 3 -32.14 25.32 -42.25
CA SER A 3 -30.74 24.91 -42.04
C SER A 3 -30.71 23.76 -41.06
N HIS A 4 -30.33 22.59 -41.55
CA HIS A 4 -30.05 21.40 -40.75
C HIS A 4 -28.64 21.51 -40.17
N SER A 5 -28.51 21.24 -38.86
CA SER A 5 -27.26 20.81 -38.21
C SER A 5 -27.31 19.30 -38.03
N PRO A 6 -26.24 18.57 -38.28
CA PRO A 6 -26.20 17.15 -37.97
C PRO A 6 -25.56 16.93 -36.59
N ASP A 7 -26.35 16.43 -35.64
CA ASP A 7 -25.84 15.82 -34.42
C ASP A 7 -25.25 14.45 -34.75
N GLY A 8 -23.94 14.30 -34.52
CA GLY A 8 -23.26 13.03 -34.53
C GLY A 8 -23.42 12.33 -33.17
N PRO A 9 -23.63 11.00 -33.12
CA PRO A 9 -23.81 10.30 -31.87
C PRO A 9 -22.48 10.19 -31.10
N ALA A 10 -22.52 10.67 -29.87
CA ALA A 10 -21.47 10.42 -28.89
C ALA A 10 -21.34 8.90 -28.69
N ALA A 11 -20.15 8.37 -28.93
CA ALA A 11 -19.80 6.99 -28.64
C ALA A 11 -19.93 6.75 -27.12
N GLN A 12 -21.00 6.12 -26.72
CA GLN A 12 -21.11 5.53 -25.39
C GLN A 12 -20.15 4.34 -25.34
N GLY A 13 -18.96 4.56 -24.78
CA GLY A 13 -18.08 3.49 -24.41
C GLY A 13 -18.80 2.58 -23.42
N HIS A 14 -19.03 1.34 -23.82
CA HIS A 14 -19.59 0.32 -22.95
C HIS A 14 -18.61 0.09 -21.78
N PHE A 15 -18.90 0.67 -20.64
CA PHE A 15 -18.31 0.28 -19.35
C PHE A 15 -18.82 -1.12 -19.01
N VAL A 16 -18.13 -2.15 -19.48
CA VAL A 16 -18.26 -3.49 -18.92
C VAL A 16 -17.35 -3.53 -17.70
N GLY A 17 -17.76 -2.79 -16.68
CA GLY A 17 -17.10 -2.83 -15.39
C GLY A 17 -17.39 -4.14 -14.68
N ARG A 18 -16.55 -4.46 -13.72
CA ARG A 18 -16.56 -5.56 -12.72
C ARG A 18 -17.94 -6.02 -12.20
N ARG A 19 -19.04 -5.58 -12.79
CA ARG A 19 -20.42 -5.79 -12.35
C ARG A 19 -20.93 -7.23 -12.43
N THR A 20 -20.35 -8.07 -13.30
CA THR A 20 -20.97 -9.36 -13.64
C THR A 20 -20.35 -10.56 -12.92
N VAL A 21 -19.16 -10.41 -12.33
CA VAL A 21 -18.36 -11.56 -11.90
C VAL A 21 -18.63 -12.03 -10.48
N LEU A 22 -19.25 -11.22 -9.63
CA LEU A 22 -19.20 -11.44 -8.19
C LEU A 22 -20.54 -11.84 -7.53
N GLY A 23 -21.57 -12.13 -8.30
CA GLY A 23 -22.91 -12.47 -7.79
C GLY A 23 -23.06 -13.81 -7.04
N ALA A 24 -22.06 -14.69 -7.10
CA ALA A 24 -22.20 -16.07 -6.61
C ALA A 24 -21.58 -16.35 -5.22
N ALA A 25 -20.74 -15.47 -4.68
CA ALA A 25 -19.98 -15.79 -3.46
C ALA A 25 -20.68 -15.42 -2.14
N ALA A 26 -21.81 -14.73 -2.16
CA ALA A 26 -22.46 -14.20 -0.95
C ALA A 26 -23.41 -15.19 -0.23
N ALA A 27 -23.67 -16.37 -0.77
CA ALA A 27 -24.71 -17.27 -0.27
C ALA A 27 -24.27 -18.35 0.75
N ALA A 28 -22.99 -18.40 1.13
CA ALA A 28 -22.45 -19.54 1.90
C ALA A 28 -22.10 -19.25 3.38
N ALA A 29 -22.51 -18.14 3.95
CA ALA A 29 -22.12 -17.78 5.32
C ALA A 29 -23.33 -17.51 6.25
N SER A 30 -24.24 -18.46 6.39
CA SER A 30 -25.18 -18.43 7.51
C SER A 30 -25.57 -19.85 7.91
N THR A 31 -24.89 -20.37 8.91
CA THR A 31 -25.40 -21.22 10.01
C THR A 31 -24.23 -21.81 10.81
N VAL A 32 -23.92 -21.25 11.98
CA VAL A 32 -23.30 -22.02 13.07
C VAL A 32 -24.05 -21.66 14.34
N ALA A 33 -24.83 -22.63 14.81
CA ALA A 33 -25.47 -22.62 16.11
C ALA A 33 -24.45 -22.84 17.22
N GLY A 34 -24.70 -22.22 18.39
CA GLY A 34 -23.83 -22.28 19.53
C GLY A 34 -23.75 -23.65 20.21
N LEU A 35 -22.56 -23.90 20.77
CA LEU A 35 -22.39 -24.86 21.86
C LEU A 35 -21.48 -24.21 22.91
N SER A 36 -22.04 -24.11 24.11
CA SER A 36 -21.40 -23.71 25.34
C SER A 36 -20.54 -24.85 25.91
N SER A 37 -19.32 -24.58 26.35
CA SER A 37 -18.58 -25.45 27.26
C SER A 37 -17.82 -24.62 28.30
N THR A 38 -18.05 -24.99 29.56
CA THR A 38 -17.49 -24.46 30.81
C THR A 38 -16.00 -24.80 31.00
N PRO A 39 -15.25 -23.99 31.76
CA PRO A 39 -13.82 -24.20 31.95
C PRO A 39 -13.50 -25.15 33.11
N ALA A 40 -12.46 -25.95 32.92
CA ALA A 40 -11.84 -26.73 34.00
C ALA A 40 -10.60 -25.99 34.50
N THR A 41 -10.57 -25.82 35.82
CA THR A 41 -9.47 -25.28 36.64
C THR A 41 -8.35 -26.31 36.82
N ALA A 42 -7.09 -25.89 36.66
CA ALA A 42 -5.93 -26.59 37.21
C ALA A 42 -4.98 -25.61 37.90
N ALA A 43 -4.58 -25.95 39.12
CA ALA A 43 -3.76 -25.16 40.04
C ALA A 43 -2.25 -25.27 39.77
N PRO A 44 -1.40 -24.37 40.32
CA PRO A 44 -0.04 -24.14 39.86
C PRO A 44 1.01 -24.97 40.63
N ALA A 45 2.08 -25.34 39.93
CA ALA A 45 3.30 -25.85 40.53
C ALA A 45 4.35 -24.73 40.58
N THR A 46 4.83 -24.47 41.80
CA THR A 46 5.89 -23.53 42.14
C THR A 46 7.27 -24.10 41.80
N ALA A 47 8.07 -23.38 41.05
CA ALA A 47 9.53 -23.58 41.03
C ALA A 47 10.22 -22.22 41.04
N THR A 48 11.02 -22.00 42.05
CA THR A 48 11.89 -20.84 42.27
C THR A 48 13.13 -20.92 41.39
N PRO A 49 13.54 -19.87 40.68
CA PRO A 49 14.88 -19.75 40.14
C PRO A 49 15.73 -18.75 40.92
N THR A 50 16.93 -19.15 41.18
CA THR A 50 18.04 -18.43 41.79
C THR A 50 18.47 -17.25 40.95
N THR A 51 18.58 -16.08 41.56
CA THR A 51 19.03 -14.83 40.97
C THR A 51 20.54 -14.83 40.73
N ALA A 52 20.94 -14.59 39.46
CA ALA A 52 22.25 -14.06 39.14
C ALA A 52 22.05 -12.60 38.64
N ALA A 53 22.76 -11.65 39.26
CA ALA A 53 22.68 -10.24 38.94
C ALA A 53 23.29 -9.94 37.56
N PRO A 54 22.67 -9.10 36.73
CA PRO A 54 23.29 -8.65 35.49
C PRO A 54 24.20 -7.45 35.76
N THR A 55 25.43 -7.54 35.27
CA THR A 55 26.36 -6.43 35.13
C THR A 55 25.79 -5.38 34.18
N THR A 56 25.64 -4.17 34.66
CA THR A 56 25.19 -3.00 33.87
C THR A 56 26.28 -2.60 32.89
N ALA A 57 26.04 -2.84 31.59
CA ALA A 57 26.78 -2.18 30.53
C ALA A 57 26.19 -0.76 30.34
N ALA A 58 27.08 0.27 30.36
CA ALA A 58 26.73 1.64 30.14
C ALA A 58 26.14 1.82 28.71
N PRO A 59 25.14 2.72 28.53
CA PRO A 59 24.57 2.96 27.22
C PRO A 59 25.62 3.61 26.31
N ALA A 60 25.82 3.02 25.14
CA ALA A 60 26.64 3.61 24.07
C ALA A 60 26.05 4.97 23.70
N ALA A 61 26.87 6.03 23.81
CA ALA A 61 26.47 7.38 23.43
C ALA A 61 26.10 7.40 21.93
N ALA A 62 24.90 7.91 21.65
CA ALA A 62 24.44 8.14 20.28
C ALA A 62 25.44 9.09 19.59
N MET A 63 26.01 8.63 18.47
CA MET A 63 26.88 9.46 17.67
C MET A 63 26.10 10.70 17.17
N PRO A 64 26.63 11.91 17.30
CA PRO A 64 25.95 13.10 16.81
C PRO A 64 25.83 13.02 15.29
N VAL A 65 24.60 13.18 14.80
CA VAL A 65 24.33 13.39 13.37
C VAL A 65 25.08 14.67 12.97
N PRO A 66 25.96 14.64 11.95
CA PRO A 66 26.72 15.83 11.56
C PRO A 66 25.76 16.97 11.24
N SER A 67 25.96 18.11 11.89
CA SER A 67 25.24 19.37 11.64
C SER A 67 25.50 19.76 10.19
N ARG A 68 24.51 19.61 9.33
CA ARG A 68 24.58 20.08 7.94
C ARG A 68 24.59 21.61 7.93
N ALA A 69 25.51 22.20 7.19
CA ALA A 69 25.55 23.65 6.96
C ALA A 69 24.18 24.13 6.44
N ARG A 70 23.72 25.29 6.91
CA ARG A 70 22.46 25.89 6.44
C ARG A 70 22.59 26.20 4.95
N PRO A 71 21.79 25.60 4.07
CA PRO A 71 21.84 25.94 2.66
C PRO A 71 21.26 27.33 2.40
N HIS A 72 21.73 27.99 1.34
CA HIS A 72 21.09 29.21 0.85
C HIS A 72 19.62 28.94 0.54
N ALA A 73 18.75 29.90 0.87
CA ALA A 73 17.31 29.77 0.64
C ALA A 73 17.03 29.52 -0.86
N LEU A 74 16.45 28.36 -1.16
CA LEU A 74 15.98 28.04 -2.51
C LEU A 74 14.54 28.56 -2.67
N PRO A 75 14.13 29.02 -3.87
CA PRO A 75 12.74 29.37 -4.14
C PRO A 75 11.81 28.19 -3.86
N GLY A 76 10.67 28.42 -3.19
CA GLY A 76 9.63 27.42 -2.95
C GLY A 76 9.46 26.96 -1.49
N GLY A 77 10.28 27.45 -0.54
CA GLY A 77 10.06 27.19 0.89
C GLY A 77 8.95 28.10 1.47
N GLY A 78 8.37 27.68 2.61
CA GLY A 78 7.47 28.51 3.42
C GLY A 78 6.13 27.84 3.71
N ASP A 79 5.08 28.14 2.98
CA ASP A 79 3.75 27.53 3.17
C ASP A 79 3.61 26.17 2.47
N LEU A 80 2.59 25.39 2.88
CA LEU A 80 2.30 24.07 2.32
C LEU A 80 1.39 24.12 1.08
N GLY A 81 1.01 25.30 0.61
CA GLY A 81 0.13 25.51 -0.54
C GLY A 81 -1.37 25.40 -0.24
N PRO A 82 -2.22 25.78 -1.21
CA PRO A 82 -3.67 25.95 -0.98
C PRO A 82 -4.43 24.64 -0.75
N ASN A 83 -3.88 23.50 -1.18
CA ASN A 83 -4.52 22.19 -1.06
C ASN A 83 -4.13 21.45 0.22
N VAL A 84 -3.39 22.09 1.12
CA VAL A 84 -3.17 21.63 2.49
C VAL A 84 -4.05 22.46 3.42
N LEU A 85 -5.10 21.84 3.95
CA LEU A 85 -6.00 22.44 4.90
C LEU A 85 -5.54 22.07 6.30
N VAL A 86 -5.17 23.07 7.10
CA VAL A 86 -4.75 22.85 8.49
C VAL A 86 -5.87 23.34 9.41
N PHE A 87 -6.28 22.47 10.31
CA PHE A 87 -7.33 22.74 11.29
C PHE A 87 -6.75 22.72 12.71
N ASP A 88 -7.25 23.57 13.55
CA ASP A 88 -7.12 23.49 15.01
C ASP A 88 -8.53 23.48 15.64
N PRO A 89 -8.67 23.13 16.94
CA PRO A 89 -9.99 23.01 17.55
C PRO A 89 -10.84 24.29 17.53
N SER A 90 -10.23 25.47 17.31
CA SER A 90 -10.92 26.74 17.21
C SER A 90 -11.30 27.13 15.78
N THR A 91 -10.85 26.35 14.78
CA THR A 91 -11.16 26.64 13.38
C THR A 91 -12.67 26.55 13.13
N PRO A 92 -13.30 27.61 12.61
CA PRO A 92 -14.72 27.57 12.28
C PRO A 92 -14.97 26.71 11.02
N ASP A 93 -16.21 26.22 10.90
CA ASP A 93 -16.73 25.58 9.68
C ASP A 93 -15.91 24.39 9.16
N ILE A 94 -15.22 23.65 10.04
CA ILE A 94 -14.39 22.50 9.64
C ILE A 94 -15.21 21.53 8.79
N GLN A 95 -16.42 21.13 9.24
CA GLN A 95 -17.26 20.18 8.51
C GLN A 95 -17.59 20.66 7.09
N ALA A 96 -17.97 21.92 6.94
CA ALA A 96 -18.31 22.47 5.62
C ALA A 96 -17.09 22.44 4.65
N ARG A 97 -15.89 22.65 5.17
CA ARG A 97 -14.64 22.58 4.39
C ARG A 97 -14.29 21.14 4.01
N LEU A 98 -14.50 20.18 4.94
CA LEU A 98 -14.33 18.74 4.64
C LEU A 98 -15.30 18.29 3.55
N ASP A 99 -16.58 18.67 3.67
CA ASP A 99 -17.63 18.36 2.70
C ASP A 99 -17.34 18.98 1.32
N ALA A 100 -16.76 20.17 1.28
CA ALA A 100 -16.39 20.82 0.02
C ALA A 100 -15.30 20.04 -0.72
N VAL A 101 -14.28 19.54 -0.01
CA VAL A 101 -13.24 18.67 -0.60
C VAL A 101 -13.83 17.32 -1.03
N PHE A 102 -14.67 16.71 -0.18
CA PHE A 102 -15.30 15.43 -0.49
C PHE A 102 -16.14 15.50 -1.76
N ARG A 103 -17.02 16.49 -1.89
CA ARG A 103 -17.85 16.66 -3.11
C ARG A 103 -17.03 16.78 -4.40
N GLN A 104 -15.83 17.36 -4.34
CA GLN A 104 -14.92 17.42 -5.49
C GLN A 104 -14.22 16.11 -5.79
N GLN A 105 -13.94 15.31 -4.76
CA GLN A 105 -13.05 14.17 -4.84
C GLN A 105 -13.77 12.81 -4.79
N GLU A 106 -15.06 12.77 -4.43
CA GLU A 106 -15.80 11.52 -4.22
C GLU A 106 -15.70 10.55 -5.40
N SER A 107 -15.92 11.02 -6.61
CA SER A 107 -15.90 10.23 -7.85
C SER A 107 -14.74 10.61 -8.79
N ALA A 108 -13.81 11.47 -8.35
CA ALA A 108 -12.72 12.02 -9.17
C ALA A 108 -11.55 11.02 -9.33
N GLN A 109 -11.83 9.78 -9.72
CA GLN A 109 -10.87 8.67 -9.78
C GLN A 109 -9.61 9.00 -10.60
N PHE A 110 -9.74 9.76 -11.66
CA PHE A 110 -8.64 10.21 -12.53
C PHE A 110 -8.51 11.73 -12.57
N GLY A 111 -9.09 12.42 -11.59
CA GLY A 111 -9.02 13.86 -11.46
C GLY A 111 -7.63 14.37 -11.07
N THR A 112 -7.43 15.68 -11.27
CA THR A 112 -6.16 16.36 -10.94
C THR A 112 -6.10 16.88 -9.51
N GLY A 113 -7.22 16.94 -8.78
CA GLY A 113 -7.29 17.39 -7.40
C GLY A 113 -6.47 16.49 -6.45
N ARG A 114 -5.74 17.11 -5.54
CA ARG A 114 -4.92 16.45 -4.50
C ARG A 114 -5.07 17.27 -3.23
N TYR A 115 -5.42 16.64 -2.10
CA TYR A 115 -5.70 17.35 -0.85
C TYR A 115 -5.06 16.66 0.36
N ALA A 116 -4.55 17.45 1.29
CA ALA A 116 -4.13 16.99 2.61
C ALA A 116 -4.91 17.76 3.70
N LEU A 117 -5.62 17.03 4.54
CA LEU A 117 -6.43 17.54 5.65
C LEU A 117 -5.65 17.26 6.94
N LEU A 118 -5.07 18.29 7.53
CA LEU A 118 -4.16 18.19 8.68
C LEU A 118 -4.81 18.77 9.94
N PHE A 119 -4.84 17.97 11.00
CA PHE A 119 -5.47 18.35 12.27
C PHE A 119 -4.40 18.53 13.36
N LYS A 120 -4.26 19.74 13.90
CA LYS A 120 -3.39 20.00 15.04
C LYS A 120 -3.83 19.22 16.29
N PRO A 121 -2.94 18.99 17.26
CA PRO A 121 -3.31 18.38 18.53
C PRO A 121 -4.53 19.05 19.18
N GLY A 122 -5.44 18.24 19.70
CA GLY A 122 -6.69 18.67 20.33
C GLY A 122 -7.85 17.73 20.05
N THR A 123 -9.04 18.09 20.55
CA THR A 123 -10.26 17.32 20.36
C THR A 123 -11.24 18.07 19.47
N TYR A 124 -11.75 17.39 18.48
CA TYR A 124 -12.73 17.86 17.49
C TYR A 124 -14.03 17.11 17.66
N HIS A 125 -15.16 17.82 17.68
CA HIS A 125 -16.46 17.24 18.00
C HIS A 125 -17.42 17.25 16.81
N GLY A 126 -18.18 16.17 16.64
CA GLY A 126 -19.29 16.08 15.69
C GLY A 126 -18.87 16.08 14.23
N LEU A 127 -17.63 15.66 13.94
CA LEU A 127 -17.13 15.60 12.56
C LEU A 127 -17.41 14.24 11.91
N ASN A 128 -17.74 14.29 10.63
CA ASN A 128 -17.72 13.14 9.72
C ASN A 128 -16.88 13.50 8.50
N ALA A 129 -15.60 13.16 8.54
CA ALA A 129 -14.68 13.40 7.44
C ALA A 129 -14.81 12.28 6.39
N GLN A 130 -15.65 12.49 5.39
CA GLN A 130 -15.73 11.61 4.23
C GLN A 130 -14.56 11.87 3.29
N LEU A 131 -13.87 10.81 2.83
CA LEU A 131 -12.70 10.93 1.95
C LEU A 131 -13.01 10.45 0.54
N GLY A 132 -12.74 11.31 -0.43
CA GLY A 132 -12.71 11.00 -1.86
C GLY A 132 -11.32 10.66 -2.35
N PHE A 133 -11.16 10.53 -3.67
CA PHE A 133 -9.88 10.22 -4.31
C PHE A 133 -8.80 11.28 -4.01
N TYR A 134 -7.55 10.85 -3.89
CA TYR A 134 -6.37 11.68 -3.65
C TYR A 134 -6.50 12.62 -2.45
N THR A 135 -7.23 12.17 -1.42
CA THR A 135 -7.40 12.90 -0.17
C THR A 135 -6.76 12.13 0.96
N SER A 136 -5.84 12.77 1.68
CA SER A 136 -5.26 12.27 2.92
C SER A 136 -5.76 13.06 4.11
N ILE A 137 -6.06 12.38 5.23
CA ILE A 137 -6.34 13.02 6.52
C ILE A 137 -5.30 12.58 7.54
N ALA A 138 -4.73 13.53 8.30
CA ALA A 138 -3.72 13.19 9.29
C ALA A 138 -3.76 14.11 10.51
N GLY A 139 -3.47 13.53 11.69
CA GLY A 139 -3.19 14.28 12.90
C GLY A 139 -1.75 14.76 12.94
N LEU A 140 -1.54 15.96 13.45
CA LEU A 140 -0.25 16.58 13.66
C LEU A 140 0.26 16.41 15.09
N GLY A 141 -0.19 15.39 15.80
CA GLY A 141 0.35 14.96 17.09
C GLY A 141 1.59 14.08 16.93
N LEU A 142 2.36 13.91 17.97
CA LEU A 142 3.44 12.92 18.01
C LEU A 142 2.89 11.51 18.27
N SER A 143 1.75 11.42 18.96
CA SER A 143 0.92 10.23 19.11
C SER A 143 -0.42 10.41 18.42
N PRO A 144 -1.07 9.33 17.93
CA PRO A 144 -2.45 9.42 17.45
C PRO A 144 -3.41 10.02 18.48
N ASP A 145 -3.20 9.74 19.75
CA ASP A 145 -4.05 10.21 20.85
C ASP A 145 -3.95 11.73 21.13
N ASP A 146 -2.93 12.39 20.58
CA ASP A 146 -2.81 13.86 20.70
C ASP A 146 -3.88 14.58 19.86
N THR A 147 -4.46 13.91 18.85
CA THR A 147 -5.46 14.47 17.94
C THR A 147 -6.67 13.56 17.89
N THR A 148 -7.73 13.92 18.60
CA THR A 148 -8.94 13.09 18.70
C THR A 148 -10.10 13.70 17.91
N ILE A 149 -10.72 12.92 17.04
CA ILE A 149 -11.99 13.24 16.40
C ILE A 149 -13.09 12.44 17.08
N ASN A 150 -13.99 13.12 17.82
CA ASN A 150 -15.26 12.56 18.27
C ASN A 150 -16.21 12.59 17.07
N GLY A 151 -16.21 11.50 16.31
CA GLY A 151 -16.86 11.38 15.03
C GLY A 151 -16.14 10.36 14.16
N ASP A 152 -16.33 10.46 12.85
CA ASP A 152 -15.91 9.43 11.91
C ASP A 152 -14.93 9.99 10.84
N VAL A 153 -14.03 9.10 10.38
CA VAL A 153 -13.29 9.26 9.13
C VAL A 153 -13.74 8.16 8.17
N THR A 154 -14.60 8.52 7.24
CA THR A 154 -15.41 7.55 6.49
C THR A 154 -14.96 7.44 5.04
N VAL A 155 -14.90 6.20 4.56
CA VAL A 155 -14.95 5.88 3.13
C VAL A 155 -16.08 4.89 2.91
N ASP A 156 -17.00 5.24 2.01
CA ASP A 156 -18.06 4.34 1.55
C ASP A 156 -18.12 4.34 0.02
N ALA A 157 -18.94 3.51 -0.57
CA ALA A 157 -19.00 3.27 -2.01
C ALA A 157 -20.32 3.75 -2.65
N GLY A 158 -20.96 4.77 -2.08
CA GLY A 158 -22.21 5.34 -2.63
C GLY A 158 -22.06 5.82 -4.06
N TRP A 159 -20.94 6.45 -4.40
CA TRP A 159 -20.61 6.94 -5.73
C TRP A 159 -20.55 5.83 -6.81
N PHE A 160 -20.27 4.58 -6.40
CA PHE A 160 -20.13 3.42 -7.29
C PHE A 160 -21.13 2.30 -6.94
N ASN A 161 -22.36 2.68 -6.58
CA ASN A 161 -23.48 1.78 -6.28
C ASN A 161 -23.15 0.69 -5.25
N GLY A 162 -22.44 1.04 -4.20
CA GLY A 162 -22.07 0.13 -3.12
C GLY A 162 -20.89 -0.78 -3.43
N ASN A 163 -20.14 -0.55 -4.51
CA ASN A 163 -18.94 -1.31 -4.86
C ASN A 163 -17.68 -0.55 -4.46
N ALA A 164 -16.95 -1.04 -3.46
CA ALA A 164 -15.71 -0.41 -2.96
C ALA A 164 -14.44 -0.87 -3.69
N THR A 165 -14.53 -1.73 -4.70
CA THR A 165 -13.33 -2.25 -5.39
C THR A 165 -12.54 -1.18 -6.14
N GLN A 166 -13.07 0.03 -6.29
CA GLN A 166 -12.38 1.17 -6.86
C GLN A 166 -12.11 2.30 -5.86
N ASN A 167 -12.28 2.06 -4.56
CA ASN A 167 -12.04 3.04 -3.50
C ASN A 167 -10.57 3.12 -3.08
N PHE A 168 -9.67 3.41 -4.01
CA PHE A 168 -8.25 3.60 -3.74
C PHE A 168 -7.84 5.08 -3.66
N TRP A 169 -6.56 5.38 -3.34
CA TRP A 169 -5.95 6.70 -3.18
C TRP A 169 -6.64 7.58 -2.14
N ARG A 170 -6.87 7.00 -0.96
CA ARG A 170 -7.31 7.67 0.26
C ARG A 170 -6.43 7.24 1.42
N SER A 171 -6.13 8.11 2.36
CA SER A 171 -5.37 7.71 3.55
C SER A 171 -5.90 8.35 4.82
N ALA A 172 -5.80 7.62 5.93
CA ALA A 172 -6.02 8.13 7.27
C ALA A 172 -4.82 7.78 8.15
N GLU A 173 -4.23 8.80 8.78
CA GLU A 173 -2.98 8.63 9.51
C GLU A 173 -2.96 9.42 10.82
N ASN A 174 -2.37 8.83 11.87
CA ASN A 174 -1.99 9.49 13.11
C ASN A 174 -3.14 10.25 13.81
N LEU A 175 -4.31 9.64 13.91
CA LEU A 175 -5.53 10.19 14.53
C LEU A 175 -6.14 9.18 15.51
N ALA A 176 -6.75 9.70 16.59
CA ALA A 176 -7.69 8.93 17.39
C ALA A 176 -9.13 9.23 16.96
N LEU A 177 -9.96 8.22 16.88
CA LEU A 177 -11.38 8.30 16.52
C LEU A 177 -12.24 7.77 17.66
N VAL A 178 -13.30 8.50 17.99
CA VAL A 178 -14.42 8.03 18.80
C VAL A 178 -15.64 7.98 17.88
N PRO A 179 -15.88 6.84 17.21
CA PRO A 179 -16.92 6.76 16.19
C PRO A 179 -18.30 7.09 16.73
N ALA A 180 -19.07 7.90 16.02
CA ALA A 180 -20.38 8.40 16.46
C ALA A 180 -21.37 7.28 16.81
N ASN A 181 -21.33 6.17 16.07
CA ASN A 181 -22.16 4.99 16.26
C ASN A 181 -21.38 3.77 16.75
N GLY A 182 -20.24 4.00 17.43
CA GLY A 182 -19.38 2.95 17.99
C GLY A 182 -18.55 2.17 16.95
N THR A 183 -18.74 2.41 15.65
CA THR A 183 -17.97 1.74 14.59
C THR A 183 -17.71 2.68 13.43
N ASN A 184 -16.43 2.88 13.08
CA ASN A 184 -16.01 3.65 11.91
C ASN A 184 -16.06 2.78 10.65
N ARG A 185 -16.38 3.38 9.48
CA ARG A 185 -16.37 2.70 8.18
C ARG A 185 -15.15 3.10 7.36
N TRP A 186 -14.42 2.11 6.88
CA TRP A 186 -13.26 2.28 6.01
C TRP A 186 -13.34 1.30 4.84
N ALA A 187 -14.29 1.51 3.92
CA ALA A 187 -14.57 0.63 2.78
C ALA A 187 -13.69 1.01 1.58
N VAL A 188 -12.46 0.53 1.59
CA VAL A 188 -11.42 0.88 0.63
C VAL A 188 -10.96 -0.31 -0.21
N ALA A 189 -10.11 0.01 -1.21
CA ALA A 189 -9.34 -0.94 -1.99
C ALA A 189 -7.84 -0.59 -1.89
N GLN A 190 -7.00 -1.23 -2.63
CA GLN A 190 -5.53 -1.33 -2.58
C GLN A 190 -4.80 -0.10 -1.98
N ALA A 191 -4.57 0.96 -2.71
CA ALA A 191 -3.76 2.12 -2.33
C ALA A 191 -4.46 3.07 -1.31
N ALA A 192 -4.87 2.54 -0.17
CA ALA A 192 -5.59 3.28 0.86
C ALA A 192 -5.10 2.93 2.28
N PRO A 193 -3.92 3.43 2.69
CA PRO A 193 -3.34 3.09 3.97
C PRO A 193 -4.14 3.66 5.14
N PHE A 194 -4.28 2.84 6.18
CA PHE A 194 -4.79 3.20 7.50
C PHE A 194 -3.64 2.98 8.49
N ARG A 195 -2.91 4.07 8.83
CA ARG A 195 -1.66 3.99 9.61
C ARG A 195 -1.74 4.80 10.89
N ARG A 196 -1.20 4.24 11.98
CA ARG A 196 -1.09 4.96 13.26
C ARG A 196 -2.44 5.55 13.67
N MET A 197 -3.48 4.77 13.56
CA MET A 197 -4.83 5.17 13.96
C MET A 197 -5.20 4.52 15.29
N HIS A 198 -5.89 5.27 16.15
CA HIS A 198 -6.52 4.71 17.33
C HIS A 198 -8.05 4.78 17.18
N VAL A 199 -8.69 3.69 16.85
CA VAL A 199 -10.16 3.64 16.78
C VAL A 199 -10.70 3.14 18.12
N ARG A 200 -11.28 4.07 18.90
CA ARG A 200 -11.92 3.76 20.19
C ARG A 200 -13.32 3.20 19.96
N GLY A 201 -13.39 2.15 19.18
CA GLY A 201 -14.61 1.48 18.72
C GLY A 201 -14.31 0.40 17.74
N GLY A 202 -15.32 -0.06 16.99
CA GLY A 202 -15.19 -1.02 15.90
C GLY A 202 -14.70 -0.38 14.61
N LEU A 203 -14.23 -1.21 13.67
CA LEU A 203 -13.83 -0.81 12.32
C LEU A 203 -14.49 -1.73 11.29
N ASN A 204 -15.35 -1.17 10.45
CA ASN A 204 -16.02 -1.88 9.35
C ASN A 204 -15.27 -1.56 8.05
N LEU A 205 -14.74 -2.59 7.39
CA LEU A 205 -13.95 -2.47 6.17
C LEU A 205 -14.77 -2.66 4.88
N SER A 206 -16.07 -2.97 4.99
CA SER A 206 -16.93 -3.17 3.82
C SER A 206 -17.87 -1.98 3.58
N PRO A 207 -18.34 -1.80 2.33
CA PRO A 207 -19.31 -0.75 2.03
C PRO A 207 -20.67 -1.06 2.63
N THR A 208 -21.50 -0.02 2.73
CA THR A 208 -22.91 -0.16 3.13
C THR A 208 -23.63 -1.15 2.20
N GLY A 209 -24.48 -2.00 2.77
CA GLY A 209 -25.22 -3.02 2.01
C GLY A 209 -24.40 -4.27 1.66
N TYR A 210 -23.23 -4.47 2.28
CA TYR A 210 -22.37 -5.63 2.04
C TYR A 210 -21.90 -5.74 0.58
N GLY A 211 -21.64 -4.60 -0.05
CA GLY A 211 -21.14 -4.54 -1.43
C GLY A 211 -19.72 -5.07 -1.56
N TRP A 212 -19.24 -5.14 -2.79
CA TRP A 212 -17.91 -5.69 -3.13
C TRP A 212 -16.76 -4.85 -2.59
N ALA A 213 -15.68 -5.52 -2.18
CA ALA A 213 -14.45 -4.88 -1.73
C ALA A 213 -13.24 -5.79 -2.01
N SER A 214 -12.12 -5.23 -2.44
CA SER A 214 -10.99 -5.98 -3.03
C SER A 214 -9.70 -5.97 -2.20
N GLY A 215 -9.72 -5.46 -0.97
CA GLY A 215 -8.56 -5.51 -0.08
C GLY A 215 -8.09 -4.15 0.40
N GLY A 216 -7.16 -4.16 1.33
CA GLY A 216 -6.58 -2.95 1.90
C GLY A 216 -5.51 -3.25 2.93
N TYR A 217 -5.16 -2.22 3.70
CA TYR A 217 -3.98 -2.23 4.55
C TYR A 217 -4.19 -1.45 5.86
N ILE A 218 -3.78 -2.07 6.97
CA ILE A 218 -3.69 -1.45 8.29
C ILE A 218 -2.30 -1.65 8.86
N ALA A 219 -1.68 -0.60 9.44
CA ALA A 219 -0.40 -0.71 10.14
C ALA A 219 -0.31 0.23 11.33
N ASP A 220 0.46 -0.19 12.34
CA ASP A 220 0.77 0.61 13.54
C ASP A 220 -0.49 1.23 14.19
N SER A 221 -1.62 0.49 14.14
CA SER A 221 -2.94 0.99 14.53
C SER A 221 -3.54 0.16 15.66
N ARG A 222 -4.32 0.82 16.51
CA ARG A 222 -5.07 0.19 17.60
C ARG A 222 -6.57 0.32 17.34
N ILE A 223 -7.26 -0.80 17.37
CA ILE A 223 -8.72 -0.87 17.24
C ILE A 223 -9.29 -1.55 18.48
N ASP A 224 -9.96 -0.76 19.35
CA ASP A 224 -10.47 -1.22 20.64
C ASP A 224 -11.71 -2.12 20.51
N GLY A 225 -12.36 -2.10 19.36
CA GLY A 225 -13.50 -2.94 19.01
C GLY A 225 -13.17 -4.04 18.01
N GLN A 226 -14.20 -4.65 17.43
CA GLN A 226 -14.09 -5.66 16.39
C GLN A 226 -13.75 -5.01 15.05
N VAL A 227 -12.82 -5.64 14.30
CA VAL A 227 -12.61 -5.37 12.88
C VAL A 227 -13.48 -6.30 12.05
N GLY A 228 -14.35 -5.74 11.21
CA GLY A 228 -15.23 -6.48 10.31
C GLY A 228 -14.86 -6.31 8.85
N PRO A 229 -14.12 -7.24 8.24
CA PRO A 229 -13.80 -7.18 6.82
C PRO A 229 -15.01 -7.49 5.92
N TYR A 230 -15.92 -8.33 6.37
CA TYR A 230 -17.13 -8.77 5.68
C TYR A 230 -16.85 -9.26 4.25
N SER A 231 -17.11 -8.42 3.23
CA SER A 231 -16.94 -8.74 1.81
C SER A 231 -15.52 -8.51 1.28
N GLN A 232 -14.59 -8.04 2.09
CA GLN A 232 -13.18 -7.85 1.66
C GLN A 232 -12.59 -9.19 1.22
N GLN A 233 -12.11 -9.24 -0.01
CA GLN A 233 -11.52 -10.45 -0.62
C GLN A 233 -10.20 -10.82 0.06
N GLN A 234 -9.36 -9.82 0.35
CA GLN A 234 -8.09 -9.95 1.03
C GLN A 234 -7.83 -8.71 1.89
N TRP A 235 -6.94 -8.87 2.87
CA TRP A 235 -6.53 -7.76 3.73
C TRP A 235 -5.19 -8.03 4.40
N TYR A 236 -4.39 -7.00 4.56
CA TYR A 236 -3.15 -7.09 5.32
C TYR A 236 -3.14 -6.15 6.52
N THR A 237 -2.81 -6.70 7.68
CA THR A 237 -2.65 -5.94 8.93
C THR A 237 -1.29 -6.27 9.54
N ARG A 238 -0.50 -5.26 9.88
CA ARG A 238 0.79 -5.47 10.53
C ARG A 238 1.02 -4.55 11.73
N ASP A 239 1.82 -5.03 12.68
CA ASP A 239 2.34 -4.27 13.82
C ASP A 239 1.25 -3.44 14.54
N SER A 240 0.09 -4.02 14.74
CA SER A 240 -1.11 -3.38 15.25
C SER A 240 -1.65 -4.10 16.48
N ALA A 241 -2.63 -3.50 17.15
CA ALA A 241 -3.38 -4.13 18.23
C ALA A 241 -4.88 -4.08 17.91
N ILE A 242 -5.54 -5.23 17.86
CA ILE A 242 -6.98 -5.33 17.58
C ILE A 242 -7.66 -6.17 18.67
N ARG A 243 -8.92 -5.87 18.97
CA ARG A 243 -9.68 -6.69 19.92
C ARG A 243 -10.08 -8.04 19.33
N SER A 244 -10.57 -8.04 18.08
CA SER A 244 -10.96 -9.25 17.36
C SER A 244 -11.10 -8.97 15.87
N TRP A 245 -11.08 -10.05 15.07
CA TRP A 245 -11.32 -10.05 13.63
C TRP A 245 -12.51 -10.95 13.32
N LEU A 246 -13.47 -10.51 12.48
CA LEU A 246 -14.75 -11.17 12.34
C LEU A 246 -14.72 -12.38 11.39
N ASN A 247 -14.24 -12.18 10.15
CA ASN A 247 -14.32 -13.21 9.09
C ASN A 247 -13.22 -13.02 8.03
N GLY A 248 -13.21 -13.82 6.98
CA GLY A 248 -12.34 -13.68 5.83
C GLY A 248 -12.95 -14.32 4.60
N VAL A 249 -12.71 -13.71 3.42
CA VAL A 249 -13.18 -14.28 2.15
C VAL A 249 -12.14 -15.19 1.54
N TRP A 250 -10.92 -14.67 1.19
CA TRP A 250 -9.90 -15.48 0.54
C TRP A 250 -8.52 -15.42 1.19
N ASN A 251 -8.06 -14.23 1.66
CA ASN A 251 -6.69 -14.06 2.12
C ASN A 251 -6.57 -12.93 3.16
N MET A 252 -6.64 -13.27 4.43
CA MET A 252 -6.45 -12.34 5.53
C MET A 252 -5.10 -12.59 6.18
N VAL A 253 -4.18 -11.64 6.09
CA VAL A 253 -2.79 -11.80 6.52
C VAL A 253 -2.47 -10.85 7.66
N PHE A 254 -1.81 -11.39 8.68
CA PHE A 254 -1.43 -10.67 9.89
C PHE A 254 0.06 -10.89 10.17
N SER A 255 0.81 -9.85 10.48
CA SER A 255 2.16 -9.97 11.00
C SER A 255 2.39 -9.01 12.16
N GLY A 256 2.87 -9.53 13.30
CA GLY A 256 3.11 -8.71 14.48
C GLY A 256 1.86 -8.05 15.08
N VAL A 257 0.69 -8.66 14.93
CA VAL A 257 -0.59 -8.10 15.37
C VAL A 257 -1.01 -8.72 16.71
N GLU A 258 -1.21 -7.88 17.71
CA GLU A 258 -1.81 -8.29 18.98
C GLU A 258 -3.32 -8.48 18.80
N GLY A 259 -3.86 -9.62 19.23
CA GLY A 259 -5.26 -9.97 19.05
C GLY A 259 -5.63 -10.50 17.64
N ALA A 260 -4.63 -10.78 16.80
CA ALA A 260 -4.87 -11.46 15.52
C ALA A 260 -5.50 -12.85 15.72
N PRO A 261 -6.33 -13.32 14.77
CA PRO A 261 -6.80 -14.70 14.79
C PRO A 261 -5.63 -15.69 14.64
N ALA A 262 -5.82 -16.91 15.10
CA ALA A 262 -4.84 -17.98 14.92
C ALA A 262 -4.63 -18.31 13.42
N GLN A 263 -3.46 -18.86 13.10
CA GLN A 263 -3.19 -19.42 11.78
C GLN A 263 -4.15 -20.56 11.46
N THR A 264 -4.90 -20.46 10.38
CA THR A 264 -5.91 -21.47 10.00
C THR A 264 -6.03 -21.70 8.48
N PHE A 265 -5.33 -20.92 7.66
CA PHE A 265 -5.42 -21.04 6.19
C PHE A 265 -5.44 -22.51 5.74
N PRO A 266 -6.33 -22.95 4.83
CA PRO A 266 -7.18 -22.10 3.98
C PRO A 266 -8.57 -21.81 4.54
N ASN A 267 -9.01 -22.39 5.66
CA ASN A 267 -10.35 -22.20 6.18
C ASN A 267 -10.40 -22.19 7.72
N PRO A 268 -10.72 -21.03 8.34
CA PRO A 268 -10.78 -19.68 7.79
C PRO A 268 -9.46 -19.26 7.12
N PRO A 269 -9.50 -18.32 6.15
CA PRO A 269 -8.34 -17.99 5.32
C PRO A 269 -7.36 -17.03 6.03
N TYR A 270 -6.90 -17.39 7.21
CA TYR A 270 -6.02 -16.58 8.05
C TYR A 270 -4.57 -17.05 7.97
N THR A 271 -3.68 -16.14 7.55
CA THR A 271 -2.24 -16.30 7.61
C THR A 271 -1.69 -15.38 8.70
N THR A 272 -1.14 -15.95 9.77
CA THR A 272 -0.71 -15.18 10.95
C THR A 272 0.73 -15.47 11.30
N LEU A 273 1.56 -14.43 11.29
CA LEU A 273 2.95 -14.42 11.74
C LEU A 273 3.01 -13.66 13.07
N ASP A 274 3.68 -14.24 14.07
CA ASP A 274 3.81 -13.64 15.42
C ASP A 274 4.47 -12.27 15.40
N THR A 275 5.43 -12.06 14.50
CA THR A 275 6.19 -10.82 14.37
C THR A 275 6.37 -10.43 12.91
N THR A 276 6.56 -9.13 12.65
CA THR A 276 7.12 -8.63 11.40
C THR A 276 8.64 -8.64 11.50
N PRO A 277 9.38 -9.33 10.61
CA PRO A 277 10.82 -9.55 10.77
C PRO A 277 11.62 -8.25 10.92
N VAL A 278 11.34 -7.28 10.08
CA VAL A 278 11.89 -5.92 10.13
C VAL A 278 10.79 -4.95 9.76
N SER A 279 10.59 -3.91 10.56
CA SER A 279 9.69 -2.83 10.20
C SER A 279 10.30 -1.48 10.54
N ARG A 280 9.87 -0.47 9.81
CA ARG A 280 10.13 0.94 10.06
C ARG A 280 8.89 1.69 9.64
N GLU A 281 8.33 2.48 10.53
CA GLU A 281 7.12 3.21 10.20
C GLU A 281 7.42 4.40 9.28
N LYS A 282 6.40 4.80 8.52
CA LYS A 282 6.44 5.92 7.59
C LYS A 282 6.77 7.23 8.31
N PRO A 283 7.62 8.12 7.75
CA PRO A 283 7.78 9.47 8.24
C PRO A 283 6.45 10.24 8.26
N PHE A 284 6.23 11.07 9.28
CA PHE A 284 5.00 11.86 9.37
C PHE A 284 5.24 13.27 9.92
N LEU A 285 4.38 14.20 9.54
CA LEU A 285 4.37 15.56 10.06
C LEU A 285 3.79 15.61 11.47
N TYR A 286 4.35 16.46 12.31
CA TYR A 286 3.79 16.78 13.62
C TYR A 286 4.15 18.22 14.05
N VAL A 287 3.39 18.78 14.99
CA VAL A 287 3.64 20.11 15.57
C VAL A 287 4.37 19.95 16.90
N SER A 288 5.46 20.72 17.07
CA SER A 288 6.21 20.81 18.32
C SER A 288 6.30 22.29 18.73
N GLY A 289 5.53 22.71 19.72
CA GLY A 289 5.31 24.12 20.01
C GLY A 289 4.59 24.80 18.83
N SER A 290 5.20 25.83 18.25
CA SER A 290 4.71 26.50 17.03
C SER A 290 5.22 25.87 15.73
N ASP A 291 6.21 24.97 15.80
CA ASP A 291 6.98 24.53 14.66
C ASP A 291 6.46 23.22 14.08
N LEU A 292 6.33 23.18 12.76
CA LEU A 292 6.07 21.95 12.04
C LEU A 292 7.37 21.18 11.83
N ARG A 293 7.35 19.90 12.13
CA ARG A 293 8.49 19.00 12.08
C ARG A 293 8.12 17.69 11.38
N VAL A 294 9.11 16.93 10.93
CA VAL A 294 8.94 15.58 10.41
C VAL A 294 9.56 14.58 11.40
N PHE A 295 8.75 13.67 11.90
CA PHE A 295 9.22 12.57 12.72
C PHE A 295 9.65 11.39 11.85
N LEU A 296 10.80 10.80 12.19
CA LEU A 296 11.39 9.65 11.50
C LEU A 296 11.42 8.47 12.47
N PRO A 297 10.47 7.54 12.40
CA PRO A 297 10.44 6.37 13.27
C PRO A 297 11.69 5.49 13.12
N GLU A 298 12.11 4.86 14.22
CA GLU A 298 13.22 3.89 14.25
C GLU A 298 12.85 2.58 13.54
N LYS A 299 13.89 1.86 13.11
CA LYS A 299 13.77 0.47 12.68
C LYS A 299 13.50 -0.43 13.87
N ARG A 300 12.55 -1.35 13.74
CA ARG A 300 12.28 -2.45 14.67
C ARG A 300 12.62 -3.79 14.03
N THR A 301 13.02 -4.76 14.82
CA THR A 301 13.20 -6.15 14.41
C THR A 301 12.27 -7.03 15.23
N ASN A 302 11.71 -8.07 14.62
CA ASN A 302 10.68 -8.92 15.24
C ASN A 302 9.57 -8.06 15.86
N ALA A 303 9.08 -7.09 15.06
CA ALA A 303 8.14 -6.09 15.52
C ALA A 303 6.77 -6.71 15.83
N ARG A 304 6.14 -6.20 16.89
CA ARG A 304 4.79 -6.59 17.30
C ARG A 304 4.12 -5.41 18.01
N GLY A 305 2.81 -5.25 17.78
CA GLY A 305 2.03 -4.16 18.35
C GLY A 305 2.45 -2.78 17.85
N VAL A 306 1.75 -1.75 18.33
CA VAL A 306 1.94 -0.37 17.90
C VAL A 306 3.24 0.25 18.43
N THR A 307 3.79 1.25 17.72
CA THR A 307 5.01 1.96 18.12
C THR A 307 4.77 3.00 19.21
N TRP A 308 3.53 3.45 19.38
CA TRP A 308 3.15 4.59 20.23
C TRP A 308 2.38 4.18 21.51
N GLY A 309 2.13 2.89 21.72
CA GLY A 309 1.33 2.38 22.85
C GLY A 309 1.87 2.70 24.25
N ASN A 310 3.17 2.96 24.37
CA ASN A 310 3.84 3.29 25.63
C ASN A 310 4.28 4.76 25.70
N GLY A 311 3.59 5.66 25.01
CA GLY A 311 3.90 7.08 24.98
C GLY A 311 4.61 7.53 23.70
N THR A 312 5.68 8.32 23.83
CA THR A 312 6.40 8.87 22.67
C THR A 312 7.05 7.77 21.84
N PRO A 313 6.81 7.71 20.53
CA PRO A 313 7.45 6.75 19.66
C PRO A 313 8.97 6.98 19.61
N ARG A 314 9.73 5.89 19.40
CA ARG A 314 11.17 5.99 19.19
C ARG A 314 11.48 6.47 17.79
N GLY A 315 12.42 7.43 17.67
CA GLY A 315 12.80 7.99 16.38
C GLY A 315 13.55 9.31 16.48
N THR A 316 13.68 9.98 15.35
CA THR A 316 14.39 11.26 15.22
C THR A 316 13.45 12.31 14.65
N SER A 317 13.54 13.53 15.17
CA SER A 317 12.74 14.66 14.69
C SER A 317 13.59 15.62 13.87
N LEU A 318 13.14 15.94 12.66
CA LEU A 318 13.76 16.91 11.77
C LEU A 318 12.93 18.19 11.68
N PRO A 319 13.52 19.39 11.83
CA PRO A 319 12.80 20.63 11.59
C PRO A 319 12.48 20.79 10.09
N LEU A 320 11.36 21.43 9.78
CA LEU A 320 10.93 21.64 8.39
C LEU A 320 11.96 22.50 7.60
N SER A 321 12.80 23.28 8.28
CA SER A 321 13.90 24.04 7.67
C SER A 321 14.96 23.14 6.99
N GLN A 322 14.99 21.84 7.26
CA GLN A 322 15.83 20.87 6.55
C GLN A 322 15.16 20.28 5.30
N PHE A 323 13.94 20.71 5.01
CA PHE A 323 13.19 20.28 3.83
C PHE A 323 13.07 21.42 2.82
N TYR A 324 13.19 21.07 1.55
CA TYR A 324 12.65 21.86 0.48
C TYR A 324 11.16 21.51 0.33
N VAL A 325 10.30 22.48 0.64
CA VAL A 325 8.84 22.34 0.48
C VAL A 325 8.50 22.62 -0.98
N ALA A 326 8.37 21.55 -1.74
CA ALA A 326 8.12 21.62 -3.18
C ALA A 326 6.63 21.88 -3.45
N LYS A 327 6.36 22.74 -4.43
CA LYS A 327 5.00 23.02 -4.93
C LYS A 327 4.89 22.58 -6.40
N PRO A 328 3.70 22.20 -6.87
CA PRO A 328 3.47 21.92 -8.29
C PRO A 328 4.03 23.03 -9.19
N GLY A 329 4.61 22.63 -10.32
CA GLY A 329 5.29 23.55 -11.24
C GLY A 329 6.79 23.78 -10.98
N VAL A 330 7.33 23.25 -9.87
CA VAL A 330 8.78 23.25 -9.64
C VAL A 330 9.48 22.33 -10.63
N SER A 331 10.64 22.77 -11.19
CA SER A 331 11.43 21.95 -12.11
C SER A 331 12.15 20.82 -11.41
N ALA A 332 12.42 19.71 -12.12
CA ALA A 332 13.28 18.63 -11.63
C ALA A 332 14.70 19.11 -11.32
N ALA A 333 15.19 20.09 -12.06
CA ALA A 333 16.50 20.71 -11.79
C ALA A 333 16.54 21.38 -10.41
N THR A 334 15.50 22.13 -10.03
CA THR A 334 15.39 22.75 -8.70
C THR A 334 15.31 21.70 -7.59
N LEU A 335 14.51 20.64 -7.77
CA LEU A 335 14.44 19.53 -6.81
C LEU A 335 15.80 18.86 -6.63
N ASN A 336 16.52 18.61 -7.73
CA ASN A 336 17.85 18.02 -7.70
C ASN A 336 18.88 18.94 -7.04
N GLN A 337 18.79 20.26 -7.25
CA GLN A 337 19.62 21.23 -6.56
C GLN A 337 19.42 21.21 -5.04
N ALA A 338 18.16 21.16 -4.59
CA ALA A 338 17.81 21.04 -3.17
C ALA A 338 18.40 19.76 -2.56
N LEU A 339 18.22 18.62 -3.23
CA LEU A 339 18.77 17.33 -2.80
C LEU A 339 20.32 17.35 -2.78
N ALA A 340 20.97 17.95 -3.78
CA ALA A 340 22.43 18.07 -3.84
C ALA A 340 22.99 18.94 -2.69
N GLN A 341 22.23 19.91 -2.21
CA GLN A 341 22.57 20.71 -1.02
C GLN A 341 22.29 19.95 0.29
N GLY A 342 21.80 18.72 0.22
CA GLY A 342 21.52 17.88 1.38
C GLY A 342 20.17 18.17 2.07
N LEU A 343 19.28 18.93 1.43
CA LEU A 343 17.90 19.05 1.89
C LEU A 343 17.12 17.76 1.63
N HIS A 344 16.08 17.55 2.42
CA HIS A 344 15.03 16.59 2.17
C HIS A 344 13.96 17.21 1.25
N LEU A 345 13.03 16.41 0.71
CA LEU A 345 11.89 16.92 -0.05
C LEU A 345 10.59 16.67 0.71
N LEU A 346 9.75 17.70 0.79
CA LEU A 346 8.34 17.60 1.14
C LEU A 346 7.52 18.02 -0.10
N LEU A 347 6.88 17.05 -0.76
CA LEU A 347 6.05 17.30 -1.93
C LEU A 347 4.64 17.66 -1.45
N THR A 348 4.19 18.89 -1.69
CA THR A 348 2.82 19.31 -1.37
C THR A 348 1.82 18.73 -2.36
N PRO A 349 0.51 18.66 -2.03
CA PRO A 349 -0.48 18.05 -2.91
C PRO A 349 -0.52 18.69 -4.30
N GLY A 350 -0.36 17.88 -5.34
CA GLY A 350 -0.41 18.31 -6.75
C GLY A 350 0.34 17.35 -7.69
N ILE A 351 0.46 17.74 -8.94
CA ILE A 351 1.12 16.97 -9.99
C ILE A 351 2.43 17.67 -10.37
N TYR A 352 3.52 16.90 -10.39
CA TYR A 352 4.90 17.33 -10.64
C TYR A 352 5.41 16.72 -11.93
N HIS A 353 5.52 17.51 -12.98
CA HIS A 353 6.09 17.09 -14.25
C HIS A 353 7.61 17.17 -14.20
N VAL A 354 8.28 16.09 -14.59
CA VAL A 354 9.76 16.01 -14.55
C VAL A 354 10.32 15.63 -15.91
N ASP A 355 11.31 16.39 -16.35
CA ASP A 355 12.05 16.22 -17.61
C ASP A 355 13.36 15.46 -17.43
N GLN A 356 13.77 15.23 -16.20
CA GLN A 356 14.94 14.45 -15.79
C GLN A 356 14.65 13.75 -14.45
N PRO A 357 15.39 12.67 -14.12
CA PRO A 357 15.16 11.97 -12.86
C PRO A 357 15.38 12.85 -11.63
N ILE A 358 14.52 12.74 -10.64
CA ILE A 358 14.81 13.20 -9.27
C ILE A 358 15.87 12.25 -8.68
N ARG A 359 17.02 12.78 -8.27
CA ARG A 359 18.20 11.99 -7.84
C ARG A 359 18.44 12.08 -6.35
N VAL A 360 18.25 10.98 -5.64
CA VAL A 360 18.49 10.87 -4.20
C VAL A 360 19.86 10.23 -3.99
N ASN A 361 20.88 11.05 -3.82
CA ASN A 361 22.28 10.63 -3.74
C ASN A 361 22.87 10.64 -2.32
N HIS A 362 22.16 11.20 -1.33
CA HIS A 362 22.67 11.32 0.04
C HIS A 362 21.95 10.34 0.98
N ALA A 363 22.74 9.73 1.86
CA ALA A 363 22.21 8.85 2.92
C ALA A 363 21.23 9.62 3.82
N GLY A 364 20.20 8.90 4.31
CA GLY A 364 19.20 9.45 5.21
C GLY A 364 18.25 10.47 4.59
N THR A 365 18.28 10.66 3.28
CA THR A 365 17.36 11.58 2.60
C THR A 365 15.92 11.11 2.73
N VAL A 366 15.02 12.05 2.99
CA VAL A 366 13.57 11.84 3.04
C VAL A 366 12.92 12.51 1.84
N VAL A 367 12.08 11.76 1.12
CA VAL A 367 11.15 12.28 0.12
C VAL A 367 9.75 11.92 0.62
N LEU A 368 9.03 12.90 1.15
CA LEU A 368 7.70 12.74 1.74
C LEU A 368 6.67 13.49 0.90
N GLY A 369 5.66 12.77 0.39
CA GLY A 369 4.51 13.35 -0.28
C GLY A 369 3.31 13.52 0.64
N LEU A 370 2.54 14.57 0.43
CA LEU A 370 1.27 14.84 1.07
C LEU A 370 0.14 14.76 0.05
N GLY A 371 -1.03 14.24 0.44
CA GLY A 371 -2.23 14.23 -0.40
C GLY A 371 -2.03 13.57 -1.76
N TYR A 372 -1.25 12.48 -1.80
CA TYR A 372 -0.94 11.78 -3.05
C TYR A 372 -0.23 12.65 -4.10
N ALA A 373 0.70 13.51 -3.68
CA ALA A 373 1.57 14.23 -4.61
C ALA A 373 2.06 13.27 -5.70
N THR A 374 1.89 13.66 -6.98
CA THR A 374 2.08 12.76 -8.11
C THR A 374 3.23 13.23 -8.99
N ILE A 375 4.20 12.36 -9.27
CA ILE A 375 5.35 12.65 -10.14
C ILE A 375 5.10 12.04 -11.52
N VAL A 376 5.23 12.84 -12.59
CA VAL A 376 5.01 12.42 -13.99
C VAL A 376 6.27 12.67 -14.80
N PRO A 377 6.96 11.62 -15.31
CA PRO A 377 8.08 11.77 -16.24
C PRO A 377 7.56 12.02 -17.67
N ASP A 378 7.71 13.23 -18.21
CA ASP A 378 7.10 13.64 -19.48
C ASP A 378 7.73 13.04 -20.73
N ASN A 379 9.07 12.78 -20.71
CA ASN A 379 9.85 12.43 -21.90
C ASN A 379 10.51 11.04 -21.80
N GLY A 380 9.93 10.13 -21.02
CA GLY A 380 10.40 8.73 -20.89
C GLY A 380 11.60 8.55 -19.98
N VAL A 381 11.92 9.55 -19.15
CA VAL A 381 12.96 9.42 -18.11
C VAL A 381 12.45 8.59 -16.94
N THR A 382 13.38 8.09 -16.11
CA THR A 382 13.03 7.55 -14.80
C THR A 382 12.56 8.69 -13.89
N ALA A 383 11.41 8.55 -13.23
CA ALA A 383 10.87 9.61 -12.38
C ALA A 383 11.76 9.88 -11.16
N LEU A 384 12.21 8.82 -10.46
CA LEU A 384 13.05 8.94 -9.28
C LEU A 384 14.11 7.84 -9.23
N LYS A 385 15.35 8.22 -8.92
CA LYS A 385 16.49 7.32 -8.72
C LYS A 385 17.13 7.51 -7.36
N VAL A 386 17.37 6.41 -6.66
CA VAL A 386 18.12 6.37 -5.41
C VAL A 386 19.48 5.76 -5.65
N ALA A 387 20.53 6.37 -5.13
CA ALA A 387 21.88 5.80 -5.15
C ALA A 387 22.03 4.62 -4.17
N ASP A 388 23.18 3.93 -4.21
CA ASP A 388 23.55 2.88 -3.25
C ASP A 388 24.01 3.51 -1.92
N VAL A 389 23.04 4.05 -1.14
CA VAL A 389 23.26 4.80 0.10
C VAL A 389 22.25 4.40 1.18
N ASP A 390 22.65 4.59 2.46
CA ASP A 390 21.88 4.16 3.62
C ASP A 390 20.66 5.04 3.90
N GLY A 391 19.58 4.43 4.38
CA GLY A 391 18.52 5.08 5.15
C GLY A 391 17.64 6.06 4.39
N VAL A 392 17.59 5.99 3.07
CA VAL A 392 16.66 6.80 2.27
C VAL A 392 15.23 6.40 2.60
N ARG A 393 14.33 7.39 2.70
CA ARG A 393 12.91 7.18 2.95
C ARG A 393 12.07 7.82 1.86
N LEU A 394 11.46 7.00 1.04
CA LEU A 394 10.49 7.39 0.02
C LEU A 394 9.09 7.10 0.57
N ALA A 395 8.23 8.11 0.69
CA ALA A 395 6.96 7.92 1.36
C ALA A 395 5.83 8.79 0.83
N GLY A 396 4.62 8.20 0.65
CA GLY A 396 3.37 8.91 0.53
C GLY A 396 3.12 9.63 -0.81
N PHE A 397 3.65 9.16 -1.93
CA PHE A 397 3.45 9.77 -3.24
C PHE A 397 3.11 8.75 -4.33
N LEU A 398 2.59 9.25 -5.45
CA LEU A 398 2.27 8.49 -6.65
C LEU A 398 3.28 8.82 -7.77
N ILE A 399 3.68 7.82 -8.54
CA ILE A 399 4.35 7.99 -9.83
C ILE A 399 3.36 7.60 -10.92
N ASP A 400 3.08 8.52 -11.81
CA ASP A 400 2.17 8.31 -12.94
C ASP A 400 3.02 8.28 -14.23
N ALA A 401 2.92 7.21 -15.01
CA ALA A 401 3.71 7.12 -16.24
C ALA A 401 3.30 8.20 -17.24
N GLY A 402 4.28 8.85 -17.84
CA GLY A 402 4.07 9.79 -18.93
C GLY A 402 3.77 9.10 -20.27
N PRO A 403 3.44 9.88 -21.32
CA PRO A 403 3.06 9.34 -22.62
C PRO A 403 4.22 8.68 -23.38
N VAL A 404 5.46 9.05 -23.06
CA VAL A 404 6.67 8.46 -23.64
C VAL A 404 7.14 7.32 -22.73
N ASN A 405 7.46 6.16 -23.32
CA ASN A 405 7.84 4.99 -22.54
C ASN A 405 9.08 5.23 -21.67
N SER A 406 8.92 5.10 -20.35
CA SER A 406 10.02 5.05 -19.39
C SER A 406 10.54 3.61 -19.29
N ARG A 407 11.86 3.43 -19.43
CA ARG A 407 12.46 2.10 -19.19
C ARG A 407 12.16 1.60 -17.78
N THR A 408 12.22 2.51 -16.79
CA THR A 408 11.90 2.25 -15.39
C THR A 408 11.35 3.53 -14.78
N LEU A 409 10.27 3.44 -14.00
CA LEU A 409 9.68 4.63 -13.34
C LEU A 409 10.36 4.94 -12.01
N LEU A 410 10.61 3.92 -11.17
CA LEU A 410 11.33 4.07 -9.90
C LEU A 410 12.51 3.09 -9.83
N GLU A 411 13.70 3.61 -9.57
CA GLU A 411 14.92 2.83 -9.40
C GLU A 411 15.52 3.06 -8.00
N VAL A 412 15.57 2.02 -7.17
CA VAL A 412 16.14 2.03 -5.82
C VAL A 412 17.47 1.30 -5.84
N GLY A 413 18.55 2.05 -5.93
CA GLY A 413 19.91 1.57 -6.16
C GLY A 413 20.26 1.40 -7.66
N PRO A 414 21.50 1.68 -8.05
CA PRO A 414 21.97 1.40 -9.40
C PRO A 414 22.09 -0.11 -9.64
N THR A 415 22.11 -0.51 -10.90
CA THR A 415 22.43 -1.91 -11.27
C THR A 415 23.79 -2.30 -10.66
N GLY A 416 23.83 -3.45 -9.97
CA GLY A 416 25.03 -3.94 -9.28
C GLY A 416 25.26 -3.30 -7.90
N ALA A 417 24.28 -2.59 -7.33
CA ALA A 417 24.34 -2.11 -5.94
C ALA A 417 24.69 -3.28 -5.00
N SER A 418 25.64 -3.06 -4.09
CA SER A 418 26.20 -4.14 -3.28
C SER A 418 26.45 -3.77 -1.82
N ARG A 419 26.23 -2.50 -1.43
CA ARG A 419 26.44 -2.07 -0.04
C ARG A 419 25.47 -2.76 0.91
N ASP A 420 25.95 -3.03 2.11
CA ASP A 420 25.12 -3.56 3.20
C ASP A 420 24.36 -2.42 3.89
N HIS A 421 23.05 -2.39 3.73
CA HIS A 421 22.15 -1.41 4.35
C HIS A 421 21.40 -1.97 5.56
N SER A 422 21.81 -3.12 6.11
CA SER A 422 21.09 -3.80 7.21
C SER A 422 20.92 -2.94 8.46
N ALA A 423 21.91 -2.11 8.78
CA ALA A 423 21.87 -1.20 9.93
C ALA A 423 20.85 -0.07 9.73
N ASN A 424 20.74 0.46 8.52
CA ASN A 424 19.86 1.58 8.19
C ASN A 424 19.24 1.39 6.78
N PRO A 425 18.27 0.50 6.62
CA PRO A 425 17.67 0.17 5.33
C PRO A 425 16.96 1.37 4.68
N THR A 426 16.98 1.39 3.33
CA THR A 426 16.08 2.23 2.54
C THR A 426 14.64 1.73 2.69
N THR A 427 13.69 2.65 2.77
CA THR A 427 12.24 2.33 2.82
C THR A 427 11.48 2.96 1.66
N VAL A 428 10.54 2.21 1.12
CA VAL A 428 9.55 2.65 0.10
C VAL A 428 8.18 2.36 0.70
N GLN A 429 7.46 3.41 1.11
CA GLN A 429 6.26 3.28 1.96
C GLN A 429 5.10 4.10 1.40
N ASP A 430 3.96 3.47 1.10
CA ASP A 430 2.84 4.13 0.44
C ASP A 430 3.29 4.88 -0.83
N VAL A 431 4.20 4.27 -1.59
CA VAL A 431 4.62 4.75 -2.90
C VAL A 431 3.91 3.92 -3.95
N PHE A 432 3.08 4.58 -4.73
CA PHE A 432 2.21 3.95 -5.70
C PHE A 432 2.68 4.24 -7.12
N VAL A 433 2.38 3.34 -8.06
CA VAL A 433 2.71 3.53 -9.48
C VAL A 433 1.47 3.26 -10.31
N ARG A 434 1.20 4.16 -11.28
CA ARG A 434 0.10 4.00 -12.22
C ARG A 434 0.58 4.18 -13.66
N ILE A 435 0.08 3.33 -14.56
CA ILE A 435 0.38 3.37 -15.99
C ILE A 435 -0.93 3.40 -16.77
N GLY A 436 -1.28 4.55 -17.34
CA GLY A 436 -2.60 4.76 -17.94
C GLY A 436 -3.67 5.14 -16.90
N GLY A 437 -4.93 5.15 -17.28
CA GLY A 437 -6.08 5.50 -16.44
C GLY A 437 -6.39 7.00 -16.45
N ALA A 438 -5.49 7.87 -16.03
CA ALA A 438 -5.68 9.31 -16.10
C ALA A 438 -5.34 9.91 -17.47
N GLY A 439 -4.63 9.18 -18.30
CA GLY A 439 -4.19 9.61 -19.62
C GLY A 439 -3.24 8.58 -20.23
N ALA A 440 -2.62 8.93 -21.35
CA ALA A 440 -1.62 8.08 -21.97
C ALA A 440 -0.42 7.90 -21.02
N GLY A 441 -0.03 6.64 -20.78
CA GLY A 441 1.12 6.31 -19.92
C GLY A 441 1.78 5.01 -20.39
N LYS A 442 3.11 4.98 -20.44
CA LYS A 442 3.88 3.79 -20.84
C LYS A 442 5.13 3.63 -19.97
N ALA A 443 5.41 2.40 -19.59
CA ALA A 443 6.67 2.03 -18.96
C ALA A 443 7.02 0.58 -19.25
N THR A 444 8.31 0.25 -19.43
CA THR A 444 8.71 -1.14 -19.57
C THR A 444 8.68 -1.86 -18.21
N THR A 445 9.20 -1.19 -17.16
CA THR A 445 9.21 -1.69 -15.78
C THR A 445 8.77 -0.56 -14.85
N SER A 446 7.91 -0.85 -13.89
CA SER A 446 7.47 0.17 -12.94
C SER A 446 8.49 0.44 -11.86
N MET A 447 8.95 -0.59 -11.17
CA MET A 447 9.84 -0.44 -10.01
C MET A 447 10.98 -1.46 -10.07
N VAL A 448 12.21 -1.00 -9.88
CA VAL A 448 13.41 -1.84 -9.76
C VAL A 448 14.08 -1.58 -8.41
N ILE A 449 14.27 -2.64 -7.62
CA ILE A 449 14.91 -2.62 -6.30
C ILE A 449 16.25 -3.34 -6.42
N ASN A 450 17.33 -2.58 -6.48
CA ASN A 450 18.70 -3.10 -6.55
C ASN A 450 19.42 -3.04 -5.20
N ASN A 451 19.08 -2.07 -4.34
CA ASN A 451 19.69 -1.93 -3.01
C ASN A 451 19.32 -3.11 -2.12
N ARG A 452 20.31 -3.64 -1.41
CA ARG A 452 20.12 -4.69 -0.40
C ARG A 452 19.38 -4.16 0.81
N HIS A 453 18.69 -5.05 1.54
CA HIS A 453 17.94 -4.75 2.77
C HIS A 453 16.83 -3.69 2.62
N THR A 454 16.42 -3.34 1.40
CA THR A 454 15.31 -2.41 1.20
C THR A 454 14.02 -2.96 1.80
N ILE A 455 13.25 -2.12 2.46
CA ILE A 455 11.89 -2.42 2.94
C ILE A 455 10.89 -1.74 2.01
N VAL A 456 10.09 -2.54 1.30
CA VAL A 456 8.95 -2.07 0.51
C VAL A 456 7.69 -2.37 1.33
N ASP A 457 7.01 -1.31 1.79
CA ASP A 457 5.92 -1.45 2.73
C ASP A 457 4.67 -0.72 2.25
N HIS A 458 3.70 -1.48 1.81
CA HIS A 458 2.47 -1.04 1.18
C HIS A 458 2.71 -0.24 -0.10
N THR A 459 2.62 -0.92 -1.22
CA THR A 459 2.65 -0.31 -2.55
C THR A 459 1.58 -0.93 -3.44
N TRP A 460 0.99 -0.13 -4.31
CA TRP A 460 0.18 -0.60 -5.42
C TRP A 460 0.82 -0.16 -6.73
N VAL A 461 1.26 -1.12 -7.50
CA VAL A 461 1.91 -0.96 -8.79
C VAL A 461 0.92 -1.44 -9.85
N TRP A 462 0.31 -0.53 -10.56
CA TRP A 462 -0.88 -0.78 -11.35
C TRP A 462 -0.70 -0.36 -12.81
N ARG A 463 -0.81 -1.32 -13.73
CA ARG A 463 -1.13 -1.02 -15.11
C ARG A 463 -2.65 -0.89 -15.19
N ALA A 464 -3.14 0.31 -15.47
CA ALA A 464 -4.59 0.59 -15.42
C ALA A 464 -5.36 -0.32 -16.40
N ASP A 465 -6.43 -0.91 -15.89
CA ASP A 465 -7.39 -1.73 -16.64
C ASP A 465 -8.62 -0.95 -17.08
N HIS A 466 -8.77 0.28 -16.59
CA HIS A 466 -9.86 1.19 -16.94
C HIS A 466 -9.44 2.66 -16.87
N GLY A 467 -10.28 3.56 -17.41
CA GLY A 467 -9.99 4.99 -17.55
C GLY A 467 -9.55 5.37 -18.94
N THR A 468 -8.75 6.42 -19.05
CA THR A 468 -8.24 6.94 -20.34
C THR A 468 -6.84 6.39 -20.62
N GLY A 469 -6.54 6.12 -21.90
CA GLY A 469 -5.22 5.64 -22.31
C GLY A 469 -4.91 4.21 -21.84
N VAL A 470 -5.92 3.34 -21.80
CA VAL A 470 -5.82 1.93 -21.45
C VAL A 470 -6.05 1.02 -22.65
N GLY A 471 -5.45 -0.17 -22.64
CA GLY A 471 -5.56 -1.20 -23.66
C GLY A 471 -4.25 -1.99 -23.77
N TRP A 472 -4.31 -3.21 -24.32
CA TRP A 472 -3.19 -4.15 -24.34
C TRP A 472 -1.85 -3.53 -24.78
N ASP A 473 -1.86 -2.75 -25.86
CA ASP A 473 -0.68 -2.05 -26.40
C ASP A 473 -0.68 -0.54 -26.07
N THR A 474 -1.80 0.02 -25.62
CA THR A 474 -1.94 1.46 -25.36
C THR A 474 -1.13 1.90 -24.15
N ASN A 475 -1.33 1.25 -23.01
CA ASN A 475 -0.56 1.45 -21.78
C ASN A 475 0.31 0.22 -21.47
N ARG A 476 1.03 -0.26 -22.48
CA ARG A 476 1.89 -1.44 -22.36
C ARG A 476 2.91 -1.27 -21.25
N ALA A 477 3.00 -2.30 -20.40
CA ALA A 477 4.01 -2.41 -19.35
C ALA A 477 4.34 -3.89 -19.13
N ASP A 478 5.60 -4.26 -19.37
CA ASP A 478 6.00 -5.68 -19.34
C ASP A 478 6.14 -6.17 -17.89
N TYR A 479 6.68 -5.35 -16.97
CA TYR A 479 7.04 -5.77 -15.62
C TYR A 479 6.58 -4.78 -14.56
N GLY A 480 5.98 -5.28 -13.48
CA GLY A 480 5.60 -4.47 -12.33
C GLY A 480 6.79 -4.16 -11.43
N VAL A 481 7.20 -5.12 -10.63
CA VAL A 481 8.30 -4.97 -9.67
C VAL A 481 9.40 -5.98 -9.94
N VAL A 482 10.63 -5.50 -10.09
CA VAL A 482 11.83 -6.34 -10.25
C VAL A 482 12.75 -6.12 -9.04
N VAL A 483 13.03 -7.20 -8.30
CA VAL A 483 13.89 -7.16 -7.10
C VAL A 483 15.20 -7.89 -7.37
N ASN A 484 16.28 -7.15 -7.44
CA ASN A 484 17.63 -7.69 -7.63
C ASN A 484 18.45 -7.68 -6.32
N GLY A 485 18.11 -6.79 -5.38
CA GLY A 485 18.80 -6.67 -4.09
C GLY A 485 18.59 -7.89 -3.21
N ASP A 486 19.64 -8.32 -2.51
CA ASP A 486 19.55 -9.35 -1.48
C ASP A 486 18.85 -8.79 -0.22
N ASP A 487 18.24 -9.66 0.59
CA ASP A 487 17.63 -9.35 1.88
C ASP A 487 16.50 -8.29 1.83
N VAL A 488 15.88 -8.10 0.68
CA VAL A 488 14.74 -7.19 0.54
C VAL A 488 13.50 -7.80 1.21
N LEU A 489 12.77 -6.98 1.95
CA LEU A 489 11.48 -7.33 2.54
C LEU A 489 10.37 -6.52 1.86
N ALA A 490 9.35 -7.21 1.33
CA ALA A 490 8.12 -6.59 0.86
C ALA A 490 6.95 -6.97 1.79
N THR A 491 6.22 -5.97 2.26
CA THR A 491 5.03 -6.14 3.10
C THR A 491 3.86 -5.37 2.49
N GLY A 492 2.71 -6.03 2.29
CA GLY A 492 1.56 -5.37 1.65
C GLY A 492 1.82 -5.00 0.18
N LEU A 493 2.22 -5.97 -0.62
CA LEU A 493 2.58 -5.80 -2.03
C LEU A 493 1.37 -6.06 -2.93
N PHE A 494 0.90 -5.03 -3.63
CA PHE A 494 -0.17 -5.12 -4.62
C PHE A 494 0.42 -4.79 -6.01
N VAL A 495 0.35 -5.72 -6.96
CA VAL A 495 0.90 -5.52 -8.31
C VAL A 495 -0.02 -6.15 -9.34
N GLU A 496 -0.53 -5.35 -10.30
CA GLU A 496 -1.65 -5.78 -11.13
C GLU A 496 -1.50 -5.44 -12.61
N HIS A 497 -1.99 -6.34 -13.45
CA HIS A 497 -2.32 -6.20 -14.88
C HIS A 497 -1.12 -6.06 -15.81
N PHE A 498 0.08 -6.44 -15.44
CA PHE A 498 1.25 -6.34 -16.32
C PHE A 498 1.18 -7.35 -17.48
N ASN A 499 1.69 -6.94 -18.64
CA ASN A 499 1.66 -7.77 -19.86
C ASN A 499 2.48 -9.05 -19.73
N LYS A 500 3.49 -9.07 -18.84
CA LYS A 500 4.31 -10.25 -18.52
C LYS A 500 4.28 -10.55 -17.03
N TYR A 501 5.42 -10.48 -16.35
CA TYR A 501 5.49 -10.77 -14.91
C TYR A 501 5.08 -9.55 -14.10
N ASP A 502 4.20 -9.74 -13.13
CA ASP A 502 3.87 -8.68 -12.18
C ASP A 502 5.01 -8.49 -11.18
N VAL A 503 5.60 -9.58 -10.67
CA VAL A 503 6.81 -9.54 -9.82
C VAL A 503 7.86 -10.53 -10.32
N GLN A 504 9.10 -10.05 -10.43
CA GLN A 504 10.29 -10.87 -10.64
C GLN A 504 11.29 -10.66 -9.49
N TRP A 505 11.73 -11.74 -8.87
CA TRP A 505 12.59 -11.70 -7.70
C TRP A 505 13.89 -12.47 -7.95
N TYR A 506 15.00 -11.77 -8.03
CA TYR A 506 16.35 -12.33 -8.27
C TYR A 506 17.27 -12.22 -7.04
N GLY A 507 16.94 -11.34 -6.08
CA GLY A 507 17.69 -11.18 -4.84
C GLY A 507 17.57 -12.42 -3.94
N ARG A 508 18.65 -12.75 -3.24
CA ARG A 508 18.68 -13.86 -2.27
C ARG A 508 18.14 -13.44 -0.92
N ARG A 509 17.58 -14.38 -0.16
CA ARG A 509 17.03 -14.18 1.20
C ARG A 509 15.93 -13.12 1.24
N GLY A 510 15.27 -12.91 0.10
CA GLY A 510 14.11 -12.03 -0.01
C GLY A 510 12.93 -12.58 0.78
N ARG A 511 12.07 -11.68 1.23
CA ARG A 511 10.83 -12.04 1.94
C ARG A 511 9.66 -11.22 1.44
N THR A 512 8.50 -11.89 1.31
CA THR A 512 7.23 -11.21 1.01
C THR A 512 6.16 -11.65 2.01
N ILE A 513 5.52 -10.69 2.66
CA ILE A 513 4.37 -10.92 3.53
C ILE A 513 3.19 -10.16 2.93
N PHE A 514 2.22 -10.89 2.46
CA PHE A 514 1.07 -10.45 1.69
C PHE A 514 1.42 -9.96 0.29
N PHE A 515 0.88 -10.65 -0.69
CA PHE A 515 0.86 -10.23 -2.10
C PHE A 515 -0.53 -10.41 -2.68
N GLN A 516 -0.99 -9.40 -3.41
CA GLN A 516 -2.24 -9.44 -4.16
C GLN A 516 -1.95 -9.05 -5.60
N ASN A 517 -2.54 -9.82 -6.52
CA ASN A 517 -2.36 -9.64 -7.95
C ASN A 517 -3.67 -9.90 -8.69
N GLU A 518 -3.90 -9.09 -9.69
CA GLU A 518 -4.87 -9.37 -10.75
C GLU A 518 -4.10 -9.44 -12.08
N LYS A 519 -4.30 -10.53 -12.86
CA LYS A 519 -3.68 -10.66 -14.19
C LYS A 519 -4.32 -9.67 -15.17
N ALA A 520 -3.59 -9.31 -16.23
CA ALA A 520 -4.08 -8.37 -17.24
C ALA A 520 -5.42 -8.86 -17.82
N TYR A 521 -6.48 -8.10 -17.59
CA TYR A 521 -7.84 -8.44 -18.02
C TYR A 521 -8.03 -8.37 -19.53
N ASP A 522 -7.27 -7.52 -20.19
CA ASP A 522 -7.37 -7.12 -21.59
C ASP A 522 -6.46 -7.95 -22.53
N ALA A 523 -5.94 -9.08 -22.06
CA ALA A 523 -5.17 -9.97 -22.92
C ALA A 523 -6.03 -10.43 -24.12
N PRO A 524 -5.58 -10.19 -25.37
CA PRO A 524 -6.42 -10.43 -26.54
C PRO A 524 -6.62 -11.91 -26.85
N ASP A 525 -5.65 -12.75 -26.56
CA ASP A 525 -5.68 -14.20 -26.78
C ASP A 525 -4.56 -14.90 -25.99
N GLN A 526 -4.54 -16.24 -26.05
CA GLN A 526 -3.50 -17.08 -25.42
C GLN A 526 -2.11 -16.78 -25.96
N ALA A 527 -1.97 -16.45 -27.24
CA ALA A 527 -0.66 -16.21 -27.89
C ALA A 527 -0.01 -14.93 -27.36
N ALA A 528 -0.81 -13.90 -27.06
CA ALA A 528 -0.33 -12.63 -26.54
C ALA A 528 0.35 -12.74 -25.15
N ILE A 529 -0.05 -13.72 -24.36
CA ILE A 529 0.55 -13.99 -23.05
C ILE A 529 1.49 -15.20 -23.04
N GLN A 530 1.81 -15.78 -24.20
CA GLN A 530 2.65 -16.97 -24.29
C GLN A 530 4.09 -16.69 -23.83
N ASN A 531 4.62 -17.53 -22.96
CA ASN A 531 5.98 -17.44 -22.42
C ASN A 531 6.80 -18.67 -22.84
N GLY A 532 7.34 -18.65 -24.06
CA GLY A 532 8.00 -19.82 -24.64
C GLY A 532 7.03 -20.99 -24.76
N SER A 533 7.30 -22.10 -24.09
CA SER A 533 6.41 -23.28 -24.05
C SER A 533 5.36 -23.19 -22.92
N VAL A 534 5.45 -22.20 -22.02
CA VAL A 534 4.56 -22.05 -20.85
C VAL A 534 3.39 -21.14 -21.18
N ARG A 535 2.18 -21.53 -20.82
CA ARG A 535 0.96 -20.75 -20.99
C ARG A 535 0.89 -19.64 -19.95
N GLY A 536 1.21 -18.41 -20.33
CA GLY A 536 1.19 -17.23 -19.49
C GLY A 536 2.46 -16.99 -18.68
N TYR A 537 2.51 -15.84 -18.05
CA TYR A 537 3.55 -15.41 -17.13
C TYR A 537 3.01 -15.50 -15.69
N ALA A 538 3.72 -16.17 -14.79
CA ALA A 538 3.35 -16.18 -13.37
C ALA A 538 3.23 -14.76 -12.82
N ALA A 539 2.29 -14.54 -11.91
CA ALA A 539 2.15 -13.25 -11.23
C ALA A 539 3.39 -12.91 -10.38
N TYR A 540 3.98 -13.94 -9.76
CA TYR A 540 5.17 -13.80 -8.93
C TYR A 540 6.18 -14.89 -9.31
N LYS A 541 7.30 -14.49 -9.88
CA LYS A 541 8.40 -15.39 -10.29
C LYS A 541 9.62 -15.14 -9.41
N VAL A 542 10.08 -16.19 -8.70
CA VAL A 542 11.42 -16.25 -8.11
C VAL A 542 12.39 -16.80 -9.16
N GLY A 543 13.51 -16.11 -9.38
CA GLY A 543 14.51 -16.49 -10.39
C GLY A 543 15.16 -17.84 -10.10
N ASP A 544 15.47 -18.60 -11.14
CA ASP A 544 15.94 -19.98 -11.01
C ASP A 544 17.28 -20.13 -10.27
N GLY A 545 18.08 -19.06 -10.23
CA GLY A 545 19.34 -18.98 -9.46
C GLY A 545 19.18 -18.66 -7.97
N VAL A 546 17.98 -18.30 -7.52
CA VAL A 546 17.74 -17.94 -6.12
C VAL A 546 17.73 -19.18 -5.24
N THR A 547 18.52 -19.17 -4.18
CA THR A 547 18.68 -20.31 -3.26
C THR A 547 17.95 -20.15 -1.93
N ALA A 548 17.52 -18.93 -1.59
CA ALA A 548 16.76 -18.63 -0.39
C ALA A 548 15.76 -17.50 -0.66
N HIS A 549 14.50 -17.77 -0.37
CA HIS A 549 13.38 -16.84 -0.46
C HIS A 549 12.23 -17.37 0.40
N GLU A 550 11.45 -16.48 0.99
CA GLU A 550 10.31 -16.90 1.81
C GLU A 550 9.11 -15.96 1.62
N ALA A 551 7.93 -16.54 1.39
CA ALA A 551 6.74 -15.76 1.08
C ALA A 551 5.49 -16.32 1.79
N TRP A 552 4.63 -15.43 2.32
CA TRP A 552 3.41 -15.79 3.05
C TRP A 552 2.19 -15.02 2.57
N GLY A 553 1.07 -15.72 2.40
CA GLY A 553 -0.22 -15.11 2.12
C GLY A 553 -0.29 -14.43 0.76
N LEU A 554 -0.03 -15.17 -0.33
CA LEU A 554 -0.02 -14.63 -1.68
C LEU A 554 -1.27 -15.08 -2.44
N GLY A 555 -1.98 -14.12 -3.08
CA GLY A 555 -3.12 -14.38 -3.94
C GLY A 555 -2.94 -13.83 -5.35
N SER A 556 -3.32 -14.61 -6.37
CA SER A 556 -3.37 -14.16 -7.76
C SER A 556 -4.71 -14.49 -8.39
N TYR A 557 -5.28 -13.52 -9.10
CA TYR A 557 -6.63 -13.57 -9.65
C TYR A 557 -6.61 -13.37 -11.16
N CYS A 558 -7.34 -14.18 -11.92
CA CYS A 558 -7.53 -13.95 -13.35
C CYS A 558 -8.98 -13.60 -13.67
N TYR A 559 -9.13 -12.69 -14.63
CA TYR A 559 -10.39 -12.30 -15.23
C TYR A 559 -10.13 -11.82 -16.66
N TYR A 560 -9.98 -12.77 -17.59
CA TYR A 560 -9.72 -12.45 -18.99
C TYR A 560 -11.04 -12.11 -19.70
N ASN A 561 -11.38 -10.81 -19.72
CA ASN A 561 -12.68 -10.36 -20.22
C ASN A 561 -12.74 -10.24 -21.75
N VAL A 562 -11.60 -10.25 -22.45
CA VAL A 562 -11.51 -10.21 -23.92
C VAL A 562 -11.56 -11.62 -24.49
N ASP A 563 -10.76 -12.53 -23.95
CA ASP A 563 -10.79 -13.95 -24.31
C ASP A 563 -10.89 -14.84 -23.04
N PRO A 564 -12.11 -15.20 -22.63
CA PRO A 564 -12.33 -16.05 -21.46
C PRO A 564 -11.75 -17.46 -21.55
N THR A 565 -11.27 -17.89 -22.72
CA THR A 565 -10.68 -19.22 -22.93
C THR A 565 -9.21 -19.29 -22.54
N ILE A 566 -8.59 -18.17 -22.20
CA ILE A 566 -7.18 -18.11 -21.79
C ILE A 566 -6.93 -18.98 -20.57
N VAL A 567 -5.87 -19.78 -20.65
CA VAL A 567 -5.37 -20.63 -19.59
C VAL A 567 -4.01 -20.13 -19.14
N GLN A 568 -3.90 -19.84 -17.85
CA GLN A 568 -2.68 -19.47 -17.15
C GLN A 568 -2.08 -20.73 -16.51
N HIS A 569 -0.83 -21.06 -16.81
CA HIS A 569 -0.21 -22.29 -16.29
C HIS A 569 -0.17 -22.30 -14.76
N ASN A 570 0.31 -21.22 -14.14
CA ASN A 570 0.35 -21.07 -12.68
C ASN A 570 0.27 -19.60 -12.26
N GLY A 571 -0.11 -19.37 -10.99
CA GLY A 571 -0.05 -18.03 -10.39
C GLY A 571 1.36 -17.69 -9.92
N PHE A 572 2.11 -18.68 -9.44
CA PHE A 572 3.43 -18.51 -8.83
C PHE A 572 4.44 -19.47 -9.46
N ALA A 573 5.69 -18.99 -9.64
CA ALA A 573 6.78 -19.80 -10.16
C ALA A 573 8.05 -19.60 -9.31
N ALA A 574 8.65 -20.69 -8.85
CA ALA A 574 9.81 -20.64 -7.97
C ALA A 574 10.70 -21.87 -8.14
N PRO A 575 12.01 -21.78 -7.85
CA PRO A 575 12.87 -22.96 -7.79
C PRO A 575 12.38 -23.95 -6.72
N ASN A 576 12.29 -25.22 -7.08
CA ASN A 576 12.01 -26.28 -6.12
C ASN A 576 13.28 -26.60 -5.31
N ARG A 577 13.49 -25.84 -4.21
CA ARG A 577 14.67 -25.96 -3.32
C ARG A 577 14.27 -25.74 -1.87
N PRO A 578 14.87 -26.42 -0.89
CA PRO A 578 14.49 -26.30 0.52
C PRO A 578 14.57 -24.88 1.10
N GLY A 579 15.42 -24.01 0.54
CA GLY A 579 15.55 -22.62 0.99
C GLY A 579 14.59 -21.63 0.33
N VAL A 580 13.77 -22.07 -0.65
CA VAL A 580 12.77 -21.23 -1.33
C VAL A 580 11.39 -21.73 -0.93
N ARG A 581 10.71 -21.01 -0.05
CA ARG A 581 9.47 -21.47 0.58
C ARG A 581 8.33 -20.51 0.36
N PHE A 582 7.16 -21.07 0.06
CA PHE A 582 5.90 -20.35 -0.03
C PHE A 582 4.89 -20.95 0.95
N HIS A 583 4.20 -20.08 1.68
CA HIS A 583 3.21 -20.45 2.69
C HIS A 583 1.88 -19.78 2.38
N ASN A 584 0.79 -20.57 2.35
CA ASN A 584 -0.56 -20.05 2.21
C ASN A 584 -0.75 -19.23 0.94
N VAL A 585 -0.63 -19.89 -0.20
CA VAL A 585 -0.80 -19.27 -1.53
C VAL A 585 -2.07 -19.75 -2.20
N LEU A 586 -2.68 -18.88 -3.01
CA LEU A 586 -3.93 -19.17 -3.68
C LEU A 586 -4.03 -18.53 -5.06
N VAL A 587 -4.85 -19.15 -5.93
CA VAL A 587 -5.29 -18.57 -7.19
C VAL A 587 -6.80 -18.65 -7.31
N VAL A 588 -7.41 -17.69 -8.01
CA VAL A 588 -8.85 -17.63 -8.23
C VAL A 588 -9.14 -17.24 -9.68
N SER A 589 -10.08 -17.94 -10.32
CA SER A 589 -10.72 -17.49 -11.55
C SER A 589 -11.97 -16.69 -11.20
N LEU A 590 -11.98 -15.39 -11.50
CA LEU A 590 -13.12 -14.53 -11.20
C LEU A 590 -14.23 -14.76 -12.24
N GLY A 591 -15.33 -15.36 -11.79
CA GLY A 591 -16.53 -15.64 -12.62
C GLY A 591 -16.30 -16.60 -13.78
N GLY A 592 -15.22 -17.37 -13.76
CA GLY A 592 -14.92 -18.34 -14.80
C GLY A 592 -14.35 -17.73 -16.10
N ASN A 593 -13.90 -16.48 -16.05
CA ASN A 593 -13.25 -15.83 -17.18
C ASN A 593 -11.73 -16.08 -17.14
N GLY A 594 -11.29 -17.13 -17.81
CA GLY A 594 -9.94 -17.67 -17.75
C GLY A 594 -9.77 -18.72 -16.65
N GLN A 595 -8.61 -19.33 -16.63
CA GLN A 595 -8.33 -20.46 -15.74
C GLN A 595 -6.85 -20.50 -15.35
N TYR A 596 -6.54 -20.93 -14.12
CA TYR A 596 -5.22 -21.43 -13.72
C TYR A 596 -5.21 -22.96 -13.76
N GLU A 597 -4.11 -23.54 -14.26
CA GLU A 597 -3.89 -24.99 -14.17
C GLU A 597 -3.35 -25.40 -12.80
N HIS A 598 -2.46 -24.57 -12.22
CA HIS A 598 -1.80 -24.84 -10.95
C HIS A 598 -1.71 -23.55 -10.11
N VAL A 599 -1.47 -23.71 -8.83
CA VAL A 599 -1.23 -22.59 -7.90
C VAL A 599 0.21 -22.13 -8.01
N ILE A 600 1.18 -23.04 -7.77
CA ILE A 600 2.62 -22.78 -7.83
C ILE A 600 3.33 -23.91 -8.58
N ASN A 601 4.09 -23.56 -9.62
CA ASN A 601 4.69 -24.52 -10.53
C ASN A 601 3.63 -25.54 -11.00
N GLU A 602 3.89 -26.84 -10.82
CA GLU A 602 2.96 -27.95 -11.12
C GLU A 602 2.12 -28.36 -9.91
N THR A 603 2.06 -27.53 -8.86
CA THR A 603 1.39 -27.87 -7.59
C THR A 603 0.10 -27.08 -7.39
N GLY A 604 -0.90 -27.73 -6.85
CA GLY A 604 -2.26 -27.20 -6.66
C GLY A 604 -3.22 -27.62 -7.75
N THR A 605 -4.50 -27.70 -7.42
CA THR A 605 -5.55 -28.09 -8.36
C THR A 605 -5.87 -26.94 -9.32
N PRO A 606 -6.38 -27.22 -10.53
CA PRO A 606 -6.90 -26.15 -11.40
C PRO A 606 -8.01 -25.34 -10.71
N THR A 607 -8.12 -24.07 -11.07
CA THR A 607 -9.30 -23.29 -10.67
C THR A 607 -10.55 -23.82 -11.36
N SER A 608 -11.69 -23.79 -10.67
CA SER A 608 -12.93 -24.18 -11.30
C SER A 608 -13.46 -23.03 -12.18
N GLY A 609 -13.77 -23.32 -13.44
CA GLY A 609 -14.17 -22.33 -14.43
C GLY A 609 -15.53 -21.65 -14.19
N THR A 610 -16.34 -22.07 -13.20
CA THR A 610 -17.70 -21.52 -12.96
C THR A 610 -17.90 -20.98 -11.55
N SER A 611 -16.95 -21.16 -10.65
CA SER A 611 -17.04 -20.71 -9.28
C SER A 611 -15.81 -19.93 -8.87
N THR A 612 -15.99 -18.89 -8.06
CA THR A 612 -14.91 -18.11 -7.46
C THR A 612 -14.28 -18.80 -6.25
N VAL A 613 -14.17 -20.13 -6.28
CA VAL A 613 -13.55 -20.92 -5.21
C VAL A 613 -12.03 -20.89 -5.41
N PRO A 614 -11.26 -20.50 -4.39
CA PRO A 614 -9.81 -20.53 -4.46
C PRO A 614 -9.26 -21.95 -4.63
N SER A 615 -8.24 -22.10 -5.48
CA SER A 615 -7.30 -23.22 -5.40
C SER A 615 -6.12 -22.80 -4.53
N THR A 616 -5.73 -23.65 -3.57
CA THR A 616 -4.81 -23.27 -2.49
C THR A 616 -3.67 -24.26 -2.34
N VAL A 617 -2.51 -23.76 -1.91
CA VAL A 617 -1.35 -24.55 -1.44
C VAL A 617 -0.87 -23.97 -0.12
N VAL A 618 -0.88 -24.80 0.95
CA VAL A 618 -0.52 -24.36 2.30
C VAL A 618 0.99 -24.20 2.46
N SER A 619 1.78 -25.07 1.82
CA SER A 619 3.25 -25.02 1.87
C SER A 619 3.85 -25.53 0.56
N TYR A 620 4.90 -24.86 0.09
CA TYR A 620 5.68 -25.26 -1.09
C TYR A 620 7.17 -24.93 -0.83
N PRO A 621 8.13 -25.79 -1.18
CA PRO A 621 8.00 -27.22 -1.40
C PRO A 621 7.64 -27.92 -0.12
#